data_46ddb093d0ed43c46df07a3fdd9aaa2b
#
_entry.id   46ddb093d0ed43c46df07a3fdd9aaa2b
#
_cell.length_a   1.000
_cell.length_b   1.000
_cell.length_c   1.000
_cell.angle_alpha   90.00
_cell.angle_beta   90.00
_cell.angle_gamma   90.00
#
_symmetry.space_group_name_H-M   'P 1'
#
loop_
_entity.id
_entity.type
_entity.pdbx_description
1 polymer ?
#
loop_
_entity_poly.entity_id
_entity_poly.type
_entity_poly.pdbx_seq_one_letter_code
_entity_poly.pdbx_strand_id
1 'polypeptide(L)'
;MTPHLDASFDQLAATVPATIGAAVALPDLTYSLGRWSCGVAWSTIKVPLAIAALRRDPVRARNLVVRAITESDNPASERLWSQLGEPADAARQVQAVVSEAGDTATVVESRRLRPGFTAFGQTRWALADQARFAAHLPELREAAGVVDLMRRLVAAQRWGLAAKGVAAKGGWGPGAADGYLVRQFGAVPTDSGHLGVAVAAEAATFDTGVSALNAVAEWLFERVPQLAQQ
;
A
#
# COMPACT_ATOMS: atom_id res chain seq x y z
N MET A 1 -16.27 7.11 -15.38
CA MET A 1 -15.33 6.05 -15.79
C MET A 1 -15.84 5.44 -17.07
N THR A 2 -15.01 5.25 -18.07
CA THR A 2 -15.46 4.71 -19.35
C THR A 2 -15.66 3.20 -19.22
N PRO A 3 -16.78 2.62 -19.66
CA PRO A 3 -17.03 1.17 -19.69
C PRO A 3 -15.88 0.36 -20.31
N HIS A 4 -15.05 1.01 -21.10
CA HIS A 4 -13.87 0.44 -21.72
C HIS A 4 -12.75 0.06 -20.73
N LEU A 5 -12.57 0.80 -19.62
CA LEU A 5 -11.53 0.46 -18.63
C LEU A 5 -11.90 -0.79 -17.83
N ASP A 6 -13.16 -0.91 -17.40
CA ASP A 6 -13.66 -2.09 -16.69
C ASP A 6 -13.53 -3.34 -17.55
N ALA A 7 -14.02 -3.29 -18.81
CA ALA A 7 -13.93 -4.42 -19.72
C ALA A 7 -12.48 -4.82 -20.04
N SER A 8 -11.57 -3.85 -20.19
CA SER A 8 -10.15 -4.11 -20.42
C SER A 8 -9.45 -4.71 -19.19
N PHE A 9 -9.83 -4.27 -17.98
CA PHE A 9 -9.31 -4.87 -16.74
C PHE A 9 -9.85 -6.28 -16.52
N ASP A 10 -11.12 -6.53 -16.86
CA ASP A 10 -11.72 -7.88 -16.79
C ASP A 10 -11.04 -8.85 -17.78
N GLN A 11 -10.66 -8.36 -18.97
CA GLN A 11 -9.86 -9.16 -19.91
C GLN A 11 -8.49 -9.52 -19.28
N LEU A 12 -7.79 -8.56 -18.67
CA LEU A 12 -6.55 -8.86 -17.94
C LEU A 12 -6.79 -9.88 -16.81
N ALA A 13 -7.85 -9.68 -16.02
CA ALA A 13 -8.17 -10.56 -14.89
C ALA A 13 -8.43 -12.01 -15.34
N ALA A 14 -8.93 -12.22 -16.54
CA ALA A 14 -9.14 -13.55 -17.12
C ALA A 14 -7.82 -14.25 -17.53
N THR A 15 -6.71 -13.51 -17.67
CA THR A 15 -5.41 -14.07 -18.10
C THR A 15 -4.49 -14.44 -16.95
N VAL A 16 -4.75 -13.95 -15.73
CA VAL A 16 -3.88 -14.19 -14.57
C VAL A 16 -4.51 -15.23 -13.62
N PRO A 17 -3.72 -16.16 -13.07
CA PRO A 17 -4.22 -17.19 -12.14
C PRO A 17 -4.32 -16.62 -10.70
N ALA A 18 -5.05 -15.52 -10.55
CA ALA A 18 -5.25 -14.82 -9.28
C ALA A 18 -6.55 -14.00 -9.31
N THR A 19 -7.15 -13.78 -8.16
CA THR A 19 -8.20 -12.76 -8.02
C THR A 19 -7.53 -11.40 -7.82
N ILE A 20 -7.63 -10.53 -8.81
CA ILE A 20 -6.98 -9.22 -8.79
C ILE A 20 -7.95 -8.08 -8.55
N GLY A 21 -7.41 -6.98 -8.04
CA GLY A 21 -8.09 -5.69 -7.93
C GLY A 21 -7.12 -4.54 -8.00
N ALA A 22 -7.61 -3.41 -8.45
CA ALA A 22 -6.89 -2.15 -8.45
C ALA A 22 -7.80 -1.00 -8.02
N ALA A 23 -7.21 0.02 -7.42
CA ALA A 23 -7.87 1.29 -7.22
C ALA A 23 -6.92 2.42 -7.62
N VAL A 24 -7.48 3.45 -8.20
CA VAL A 24 -6.79 4.67 -8.61
C VAL A 24 -7.53 5.86 -8.03
N ALA A 25 -6.82 6.72 -7.31
CA ALA A 25 -7.36 7.92 -6.72
C ALA A 25 -6.71 9.17 -7.31
N LEU A 26 -7.57 10.08 -7.76
CA LEU A 26 -7.28 11.49 -8.00
C LEU A 26 -7.77 12.30 -6.79
N PRO A 27 -7.52 13.62 -6.70
CA PRO A 27 -7.93 14.42 -5.54
C PRO A 27 -9.41 14.25 -5.16
N ASP A 28 -10.32 14.26 -6.15
CA ASP A 28 -11.76 14.23 -5.91
C ASP A 28 -12.46 12.95 -6.37
N LEU A 29 -11.71 11.98 -6.92
CA LEU A 29 -12.29 10.83 -7.57
C LEU A 29 -11.48 9.57 -7.30
N THR A 30 -12.16 8.48 -6.94
CA THR A 30 -11.54 7.18 -6.76
C THR A 30 -12.22 6.14 -7.63
N TYR A 31 -11.44 5.43 -8.42
CA TYR A 31 -11.88 4.32 -9.27
C TYR A 31 -11.45 2.99 -8.66
N SER A 32 -12.31 2.00 -8.72
CA SER A 32 -12.00 0.62 -8.33
C SER A 32 -12.26 -0.33 -9.48
N LEU A 33 -11.36 -1.27 -9.70
CA LEU A 33 -11.36 -2.22 -10.80
C LEU A 33 -11.15 -3.64 -10.27
N GLY A 34 -11.76 -4.61 -10.92
CA GLY A 34 -11.62 -6.01 -10.59
C GLY A 34 -12.42 -6.46 -9.36
N ARG A 35 -12.21 -7.71 -8.96
CA ARG A 35 -13.04 -8.39 -7.96
C ARG A 35 -12.47 -8.33 -6.54
N TRP A 36 -11.16 -8.14 -6.38
CA TRP A 36 -10.53 -8.00 -5.08
C TRP A 36 -10.56 -6.52 -4.64
N SER A 37 -11.12 -6.23 -3.49
CA SER A 37 -11.32 -4.84 -3.04
C SER A 37 -10.78 -4.54 -1.64
N CYS A 38 -10.75 -5.51 -0.72
CA CYS A 38 -10.37 -5.27 0.66
C CYS A 38 -9.73 -6.50 1.32
N GLY A 39 -8.71 -6.29 2.11
CA GLY A 39 -8.06 -7.34 2.90
C GLY A 39 -7.01 -6.80 3.85
N VAL A 40 -6.20 -7.70 4.40
CA VAL A 40 -5.17 -7.40 5.38
C VAL A 40 -4.08 -6.53 4.76
N ALA A 41 -3.69 -5.45 5.43
CA ALA A 41 -2.71 -4.48 4.94
C ALA A 41 -1.29 -5.05 4.80
N TRP A 42 -0.95 -6.02 5.65
CA TRP A 42 0.41 -6.53 5.75
C TRP A 42 1.43 -5.40 5.91
N SER A 43 2.56 -5.47 5.19
CA SER A 43 3.62 -4.47 5.29
C SER A 43 3.31 -3.13 4.64
N THR A 44 2.19 -2.96 3.96
CA THR A 44 1.81 -1.65 3.41
C THR A 44 1.54 -0.63 4.51
N ILE A 45 1.02 -1.04 5.67
CA ILE A 45 0.76 -0.18 6.84
C ILE A 45 2.05 0.40 7.46
N LYS A 46 3.23 -0.12 7.11
CA LYS A 46 4.52 0.40 7.59
C LYS A 46 4.79 1.83 7.14
N VAL A 47 4.14 2.29 6.08
CA VAL A 47 4.30 3.68 5.61
C VAL A 47 3.68 4.67 6.59
N PRO A 48 2.38 4.62 6.94
CA PRO A 48 1.85 5.50 7.95
C PRO A 48 2.47 5.27 9.35
N LEU A 49 2.89 4.05 9.69
CA LEU A 49 3.65 3.78 10.92
C LEU A 49 4.98 4.54 10.95
N ALA A 50 5.74 4.53 9.86
CA ALA A 50 7.00 5.25 9.74
C ALA A 50 6.82 6.77 9.90
N ILE A 51 5.79 7.33 9.29
CA ILE A 51 5.45 8.76 9.41
C ILE A 51 5.07 9.10 10.86
N ALA A 52 4.22 8.32 11.50
CA ALA A 52 3.83 8.51 12.90
C ALA A 52 5.06 8.47 13.84
N ALA A 53 5.98 7.52 13.64
CA ALA A 53 7.18 7.39 14.43
C ALA A 53 8.16 8.56 14.23
N LEU A 54 8.33 9.05 12.99
CA LEU A 54 9.13 10.24 12.70
C LEU A 54 8.53 11.50 13.33
N ARG A 55 7.23 11.63 13.34
CA ARG A 55 6.52 12.75 14.01
C ARG A 55 6.71 12.73 15.52
N ARG A 56 6.80 11.54 16.11
CA ARG A 56 6.97 11.34 17.55
C ARG A 56 8.40 11.61 18.02
N ASP A 57 9.38 10.97 17.36
CA ASP A 57 10.81 11.10 17.69
C ASP A 57 11.66 10.78 16.44
N PRO A 58 12.00 11.80 15.63
CA PRO A 58 12.74 11.56 14.39
C PRO A 58 14.15 11.01 14.63
N VAL A 59 14.78 11.30 15.77
CA VAL A 59 16.13 10.83 16.08
C VAL A 59 16.15 9.31 16.29
N ARG A 60 15.23 8.81 17.10
CA ARG A 60 15.11 7.38 17.40
C ARG A 60 14.51 6.57 16.24
N ALA A 61 13.64 7.20 15.44
CA ALA A 61 12.92 6.50 14.39
C ALA A 61 13.74 6.34 13.10
N ARG A 62 14.62 7.28 12.74
CA ARG A 62 15.25 7.38 11.41
C ARG A 62 15.82 6.05 10.89
N ASN A 63 16.71 5.40 11.63
CA ASN A 63 17.35 4.16 11.17
C ASN A 63 16.37 2.98 11.09
N LEU A 64 15.38 2.93 11.97
CA LEU A 64 14.34 1.91 11.96
C LEU A 64 13.41 2.11 10.75
N VAL A 65 13.08 3.35 10.42
CA VAL A 65 12.26 3.71 9.24
C VAL A 65 12.94 3.27 7.95
N VAL A 66 14.26 3.49 7.81
CA VAL A 66 15.00 3.01 6.64
C VAL A 66 14.78 1.51 6.44
N ARG A 67 15.03 0.70 7.46
CA ARG A 67 14.87 -0.77 7.38
C ARG A 67 13.41 -1.19 7.19
N ALA A 68 12.49 -0.57 7.93
CA ALA A 68 11.07 -0.89 7.85
C ALA A 68 10.51 -0.65 6.44
N ILE A 69 10.97 0.39 5.74
CA ILE A 69 10.48 0.73 4.41
C ILE A 69 11.25 0.00 3.31
N THR A 70 12.60 0.10 3.29
CA THR A 70 13.39 -0.42 2.17
C THR A 70 13.52 -1.95 2.17
N GLU A 71 13.58 -2.58 3.35
CA GLU A 71 13.74 -4.03 3.53
C GLU A 71 12.43 -4.71 3.99
N SER A 72 11.42 -3.92 4.34
CA SER A 72 10.20 -4.41 4.99
C SER A 72 10.46 -5.15 6.31
N ASP A 73 11.49 -4.75 7.04
CA ASP A 73 11.96 -5.39 8.29
C ASP A 73 10.86 -5.35 9.37
N ASN A 74 10.43 -6.52 9.85
CA ASN A 74 9.42 -6.63 10.88
C ASN A 74 9.94 -6.23 12.27
N PRO A 75 11.14 -6.66 12.72
CA PRO A 75 11.73 -6.19 13.98
C PRO A 75 11.86 -4.68 14.06
N ALA A 76 12.31 -4.00 13.01
CA ALA A 76 12.37 -2.54 12.96
C ALA A 76 10.97 -1.92 13.10
N SER A 77 9.98 -2.47 12.40
CA SER A 77 8.59 -1.99 12.47
C SER A 77 7.96 -2.17 13.84
N GLU A 78 8.20 -3.31 14.51
CA GLU A 78 7.75 -3.53 15.89
C GLU A 78 8.40 -2.55 16.88
N ARG A 79 9.66 -2.19 16.67
CA ARG A 79 10.32 -1.16 17.49
C ARG A 79 9.73 0.23 17.26
N LEU A 80 9.42 0.59 15.99
CA LEU A 80 8.71 1.83 15.70
C LEU A 80 7.34 1.86 16.37
N TRP A 81 6.59 0.76 16.30
CA TRP A 81 5.30 0.62 16.97
C TRP A 81 5.42 0.81 18.49
N SER A 82 6.37 0.15 19.13
CA SER A 82 6.60 0.27 20.57
C SER A 82 7.02 1.67 21.00
N GLN A 83 7.70 2.44 20.16
CA GLN A 83 8.06 3.84 20.43
C GLN A 83 6.83 4.77 20.46
N LEU A 84 5.72 4.38 19.85
CA LEU A 84 4.48 5.14 19.89
C LEU A 84 3.68 4.93 21.18
N GLY A 85 4.05 3.98 22.02
CA GLY A 85 3.44 3.69 23.30
C GLY A 85 2.71 2.35 23.36
N GLU A 86 1.70 2.25 24.22
CA GLU A 86 0.87 1.05 24.30
C GLU A 86 0.13 0.78 22.97
N PRO A 87 -0.23 -0.48 22.68
CA PRO A 87 -0.79 -0.83 21.35
C PRO A 87 -1.97 0.04 20.88
N ALA A 88 -2.86 0.44 21.79
CA ALA A 88 -3.98 1.31 21.45
C ALA A 88 -3.52 2.75 21.12
N ASP A 89 -2.48 3.25 21.82
CA ASP A 89 -1.92 4.57 21.57
C ASP A 89 -1.16 4.60 20.23
N ALA A 90 -0.39 3.56 19.96
CA ALA A 90 0.29 3.38 18.70
C ALA A 90 -0.71 3.34 17.53
N ALA A 91 -1.77 2.56 17.65
CA ALA A 91 -2.83 2.48 16.65
C ALA A 91 -3.46 3.85 16.39
N ARG A 92 -3.77 4.64 17.44
CA ARG A 92 -4.33 5.99 17.29
C ARG A 92 -3.40 6.95 16.55
N GLN A 93 -2.09 6.89 16.82
CA GLN A 93 -1.11 7.75 16.14
C GLN A 93 -0.95 7.38 14.66
N VAL A 94 -0.93 6.08 14.34
CA VAL A 94 -0.92 5.62 12.93
C VAL A 94 -2.24 5.96 12.25
N GLN A 95 -3.37 5.78 12.94
CA GLN A 95 -4.70 6.17 12.46
C GLN A 95 -4.77 7.65 12.09
N ALA A 96 -4.18 8.53 12.90
CA ALA A 96 -4.15 9.97 12.61
C ALA A 96 -3.46 10.27 11.29
N VAL A 97 -2.35 9.57 10.96
CA VAL A 97 -1.67 9.72 9.66
C VAL A 97 -2.54 9.22 8.51
N VAL A 98 -3.22 8.09 8.70
CA VAL A 98 -4.12 7.52 7.69
C VAL A 98 -5.29 8.48 7.42
N SER A 99 -5.90 9.02 8.48
CA SER A 99 -7.03 9.95 8.36
C SER A 99 -6.64 11.31 7.77
N GLU A 100 -5.45 11.84 8.09
CA GLU A 100 -4.92 13.09 7.51
C GLU A 100 -4.76 12.98 5.99
N ALA A 101 -4.45 11.80 5.46
CA ALA A 101 -4.39 11.51 4.04
C ALA A 101 -5.75 11.20 3.40
N GLY A 102 -6.86 11.57 4.05
CA GLY A 102 -8.21 11.44 3.50
C GLY A 102 -8.85 10.05 3.63
N ASP A 103 -8.20 9.08 4.26
CA ASP A 103 -8.78 7.78 4.57
C ASP A 103 -9.39 7.80 5.99
N THR A 104 -10.67 8.09 6.06
CA THR A 104 -11.44 8.13 7.32
C THR A 104 -12.16 6.83 7.65
N ALA A 105 -12.08 5.82 6.79
CA ALA A 105 -12.78 4.55 6.92
C ALA A 105 -11.94 3.46 7.56
N THR A 106 -10.63 3.43 7.31
CA THR A 106 -9.72 2.42 7.82
C THR A 106 -9.52 2.57 9.32
N VAL A 107 -9.63 1.47 10.05
CA VAL A 107 -9.33 1.39 11.49
C VAL A 107 -8.05 0.58 11.68
N VAL A 108 -7.02 1.22 12.24
CA VAL A 108 -5.73 0.57 12.48
C VAL A 108 -5.83 -0.45 13.62
N GLU A 109 -5.46 -1.70 13.34
CA GLU A 109 -5.56 -2.79 14.30
C GLU A 109 -4.44 -2.68 15.36
N SER A 110 -4.83 -2.78 16.61
CA SER A 110 -3.93 -2.76 17.76
C SER A 110 -3.68 -4.14 18.37
N ARG A 111 -4.53 -5.13 18.05
CA ARG A 111 -4.50 -6.47 18.62
C ARG A 111 -3.79 -7.46 17.69
N ARG A 112 -3.08 -8.41 18.25
CA ARG A 112 -2.52 -9.54 17.48
C ARG A 112 -3.62 -10.57 17.20
N LEU A 113 -4.33 -10.41 16.08
CA LEU A 113 -5.41 -11.32 15.69
C LEU A 113 -4.90 -12.68 15.22
N ARG A 114 -3.68 -12.72 14.65
CA ARG A 114 -3.01 -13.97 14.19
C ARG A 114 -1.67 -14.11 14.90
N PRO A 115 -1.39 -15.24 15.57
CA PRO A 115 -0.08 -15.54 16.16
C PRO A 115 1.04 -15.45 15.10
N GLY A 116 2.20 -14.95 15.48
CA GLY A 116 3.37 -14.81 14.58
C GLY A 116 3.37 -13.59 13.66
N PHE A 117 2.28 -12.83 13.59
CA PHE A 117 2.19 -11.61 12.78
C PHE A 117 2.08 -10.35 13.63
N THR A 118 2.50 -9.21 13.06
CA THR A 118 2.39 -7.90 13.72
C THR A 118 0.93 -7.48 13.87
N ALA A 119 0.57 -6.80 14.96
CA ALA A 119 -0.80 -6.29 15.16
C ALA A 119 -1.20 -5.34 14.03
N PHE A 120 -0.43 -4.28 13.82
CA PHE A 120 -0.69 -3.27 12.79
C PHE A 120 -0.80 -3.85 11.39
N GLY A 121 0.00 -4.89 11.07
CA GLY A 121 -0.05 -5.57 9.77
C GLY A 121 -1.39 -6.23 9.47
N GLN A 122 -2.20 -6.52 10.49
CA GLN A 122 -3.51 -7.15 10.37
C GLN A 122 -4.67 -6.16 10.18
N THR A 123 -4.36 -4.86 10.11
CA THR A 123 -5.30 -3.82 9.71
C THR A 123 -5.99 -4.21 8.40
N ARG A 124 -7.32 -4.18 8.36
CA ARG A 124 -8.06 -4.33 7.11
C ARG A 124 -8.05 -3.00 6.36
N TRP A 125 -7.62 -3.03 5.10
CA TRP A 125 -7.46 -1.83 4.28
C TRP A 125 -8.04 -2.06 2.88
N ALA A 126 -9.08 -1.30 2.54
CA ALA A 126 -9.65 -1.35 1.20
C ALA A 126 -8.72 -0.69 0.18
N LEU A 127 -8.71 -1.18 -1.07
CA LEU A 127 -7.86 -0.60 -2.13
C LEU A 127 -8.22 0.86 -2.41
N ALA A 128 -9.52 1.19 -2.42
CA ALA A 128 -9.98 2.56 -2.65
C ALA A 128 -9.42 3.54 -1.61
N ASP A 129 -9.48 3.16 -0.33
CA ASP A 129 -8.99 3.99 0.77
C ASP A 129 -7.46 4.06 0.75
N GLN A 130 -6.78 2.95 0.42
CA GLN A 130 -5.33 2.91 0.28
C GLN A 130 -4.84 3.74 -0.92
N ALA A 131 -5.57 3.77 -2.03
CA ALA A 131 -5.26 4.63 -3.17
C ALA A 131 -5.43 6.11 -2.81
N ARG A 132 -6.50 6.45 -2.07
CA ARG A 132 -6.71 7.83 -1.56
C ARG A 132 -5.57 8.25 -0.63
N PHE A 133 -5.18 7.39 0.31
CA PHE A 133 -4.00 7.62 1.15
C PHE A 133 -2.75 7.86 0.28
N ALA A 134 -2.53 7.06 -0.77
CA ALA A 134 -1.36 7.18 -1.64
C ALA A 134 -1.33 8.50 -2.41
N ALA A 135 -2.47 9.01 -2.86
CA ALA A 135 -2.57 10.29 -3.58
C ALA A 135 -2.09 11.48 -2.72
N HIS A 136 -2.48 11.49 -1.45
CA HIS A 136 -2.14 12.55 -0.50
C HIS A 136 -0.83 12.32 0.26
N LEU A 137 -0.26 11.10 0.19
CA LEU A 137 0.95 10.74 0.92
C LEU A 137 2.11 11.73 0.76
N PRO A 138 2.45 12.23 -0.44
CA PRO A 138 3.58 13.14 -0.62
C PRO A 138 3.43 14.49 0.08
N GLU A 139 2.20 14.90 0.40
CA GLU A 139 1.85 16.19 1.01
C GLU A 139 1.90 16.14 2.54
N LEU A 140 1.90 14.93 3.11
CA LEU A 140 1.91 14.77 4.56
C LEU A 140 3.22 15.25 5.18
N ARG A 141 3.12 15.86 6.36
CA ARG A 141 4.30 16.21 7.15
C ARG A 141 5.12 14.96 7.48
N GLU A 142 6.44 15.03 7.33
CA GLU A 142 7.40 13.92 7.51
C GLU A 142 7.30 12.80 6.46
N ALA A 143 6.48 12.93 5.41
CA ALA A 143 6.35 11.90 4.39
C ALA A 143 7.46 11.93 3.33
N ALA A 144 8.05 13.09 3.01
CA ALA A 144 9.02 13.21 1.92
C ALA A 144 10.16 12.20 2.00
N GLY A 145 10.78 12.06 3.17
CA GLY A 145 11.84 11.06 3.40
C GLY A 145 11.35 9.61 3.28
N VAL A 146 10.11 9.33 3.68
CA VAL A 146 9.50 7.99 3.57
C VAL A 146 9.21 7.67 2.09
N VAL A 147 8.68 8.62 1.32
CA VAL A 147 8.46 8.48 -0.12
C VAL A 147 9.78 8.24 -0.87
N ASP A 148 10.86 8.90 -0.48
CA ASP A 148 12.18 8.64 -1.04
C ASP A 148 12.72 7.24 -0.72
N LEU A 149 12.45 6.73 0.47
CA LEU A 149 12.77 5.34 0.84
C LEU A 149 11.94 4.33 0.04
N MET A 150 10.66 4.63 -0.24
CA MET A 150 9.79 3.79 -1.08
C MET A 150 10.30 3.66 -2.53
N ARG A 151 11.12 4.60 -3.04
CA ARG A 151 11.83 4.48 -4.33
C ARG A 151 13.09 3.62 -4.26
N ARG A 152 13.62 3.38 -3.05
CA ARG A 152 14.91 2.70 -2.80
C ARG A 152 14.74 1.33 -2.15
N LEU A 153 13.68 0.61 -2.50
CA LEU A 153 13.46 -0.75 -2.02
C LEU A 153 14.61 -1.68 -2.43
N VAL A 154 14.91 -2.68 -1.59
CA VAL A 154 15.81 -3.78 -1.96
C VAL A 154 15.29 -4.53 -3.19
N ALA A 155 16.20 -5.14 -3.96
CA ALA A 155 15.86 -5.76 -5.25
C ALA A 155 14.70 -6.76 -5.16
N ALA A 156 14.65 -7.57 -4.10
CA ALA A 156 13.61 -8.57 -3.89
C ALA A 156 12.19 -7.98 -3.71
N GLN A 157 12.04 -6.67 -3.52
CA GLN A 157 10.76 -5.99 -3.38
C GLN A 157 10.41 -5.06 -4.56
N ARG A 158 11.25 -5.03 -5.61
CA ARG A 158 11.05 -4.20 -6.81
C ARG A 158 10.19 -4.91 -7.86
N TRP A 159 8.95 -5.23 -7.50
CA TRP A 159 7.94 -5.81 -8.38
C TRP A 159 6.72 -4.88 -8.46
N GLY A 160 5.78 -5.16 -9.37
CA GLY A 160 4.56 -4.38 -9.56
C GLY A 160 4.85 -2.90 -9.84
N LEU A 161 4.25 -2.00 -9.08
CA LEU A 161 4.42 -0.55 -9.19
C LEU A 161 5.89 -0.12 -8.97
N ALA A 162 6.60 -0.76 -8.02
CA ALA A 162 8.00 -0.46 -7.76
C ALA A 162 8.92 -0.79 -8.95
N ALA A 163 8.60 -1.81 -9.74
CA ALA A 163 9.34 -2.14 -10.97
C ALA A 163 9.20 -1.04 -12.04
N LYS A 164 8.16 -0.21 -11.96
CA LYS A 164 7.92 0.95 -12.83
C LYS A 164 8.54 2.25 -12.31
N GLY A 165 9.37 2.19 -11.26
CA GLY A 165 10.02 3.36 -10.68
C GLY A 165 9.13 4.20 -9.76
N VAL A 166 7.94 3.73 -9.44
CA VAL A 166 7.02 4.40 -8.50
C VAL A 166 7.54 4.29 -7.07
N ALA A 167 7.34 5.33 -6.28
CA ALA A 167 7.47 5.25 -4.83
C ALA A 167 6.37 4.32 -4.30
N ALA A 168 6.70 3.06 -4.03
CA ALA A 168 5.72 2.04 -3.69
C ALA A 168 6.09 1.26 -2.42
N LYS A 169 5.10 0.66 -1.76
CA LYS A 169 5.30 -0.26 -0.64
C LYS A 169 4.46 -1.51 -0.80
N GLY A 170 5.13 -2.64 -0.79
CA GLY A 170 4.50 -3.96 -0.82
C GLY A 170 4.13 -4.50 0.56
N GLY A 171 3.17 -5.42 0.56
CA GLY A 171 2.78 -6.23 1.70
C GLY A 171 2.27 -7.59 1.21
N TRP A 172 2.58 -8.65 1.94
CA TRP A 172 2.20 -10.01 1.56
C TRP A 172 2.09 -10.94 2.78
N GLY A 173 1.32 -11.99 2.62
CA GLY A 173 1.11 -13.02 3.63
C GLY A 173 -0.13 -13.87 3.33
N PRO A 174 -0.52 -14.76 4.27
CA PRO A 174 -1.71 -15.58 4.12
C PRO A 174 -2.96 -14.75 3.79
N GLY A 175 -3.63 -15.13 2.73
CA GLY A 175 -4.89 -14.54 2.29
C GLY A 175 -6.12 -15.17 2.93
N ALA A 176 -7.25 -15.14 2.23
CA ALA A 176 -8.46 -15.88 2.58
C ALA A 176 -8.39 -17.30 1.98
N ALA A 177 -9.11 -18.27 2.58
CA ALA A 177 -9.32 -19.62 2.06
C ALA A 177 -8.03 -20.31 1.55
N ASP A 178 -6.97 -20.30 2.37
CA ASP A 178 -5.65 -20.91 2.07
C ASP A 178 -4.88 -20.24 0.90
N GLY A 179 -5.37 -19.11 0.39
CA GLY A 179 -4.68 -18.30 -0.62
C GLY A 179 -3.53 -17.48 -0.02
N TYR A 180 -2.79 -16.84 -0.90
CA TYR A 180 -1.70 -15.93 -0.56
C TYR A 180 -1.99 -14.53 -1.13
N LEU A 181 -2.07 -13.55 -0.25
CA LEU A 181 -2.31 -12.17 -0.64
C LEU A 181 -0.98 -11.46 -0.89
N VAL A 182 -0.85 -10.86 -2.06
CA VAL A 182 0.22 -9.90 -2.40
C VAL A 182 -0.44 -8.59 -2.78
N ARG A 183 0.00 -7.50 -2.17
CA ARG A 183 -0.55 -6.17 -2.44
C ARG A 183 0.53 -5.10 -2.46
N GLN A 184 0.25 -4.01 -3.13
CA GLN A 184 1.17 -2.87 -3.20
C GLN A 184 0.36 -1.58 -3.38
N PHE A 185 0.89 -0.47 -2.88
CA PHE A 185 0.38 0.86 -3.22
C PHE A 185 1.54 1.81 -3.49
N GLY A 186 1.25 2.90 -4.18
CA GLY A 186 2.24 3.92 -4.48
C GLY A 186 1.63 5.22 -4.98
N ALA A 187 2.45 6.27 -4.97
CA ALA A 187 2.12 7.59 -5.49
C ALA A 187 2.82 7.79 -6.84
N VAL A 188 2.05 7.94 -7.90
CA VAL A 188 2.54 8.18 -9.27
C VAL A 188 2.52 9.69 -9.51
N PRO A 189 3.66 10.34 -9.80
CA PRO A 189 3.70 11.75 -10.14
C PRO A 189 2.93 12.04 -11.43
N THR A 190 2.20 13.14 -11.47
CA THR A 190 1.52 13.69 -12.65
C THR A 190 1.79 15.18 -12.74
N ASP A 191 1.45 15.80 -13.86
CA ASP A 191 1.64 17.26 -14.05
C ASP A 191 0.81 18.10 -13.04
N SER A 192 -0.29 17.54 -12.53
CA SER A 192 -1.20 18.21 -11.59
C SER A 192 -1.07 17.76 -10.13
N GLY A 193 -0.07 16.92 -9.79
CA GLY A 193 0.11 16.38 -8.43
C GLY A 193 0.45 14.91 -8.42
N HIS A 194 -0.30 14.10 -7.70
CA HIS A 194 -0.05 12.66 -7.59
C HIS A 194 -1.33 11.84 -7.81
N LEU A 195 -1.19 10.80 -8.59
CA LEU A 195 -2.18 9.75 -8.72
C LEU A 195 -1.87 8.67 -7.67
N GLY A 196 -2.78 8.42 -6.76
CA GLY A 196 -2.65 7.31 -5.81
C GLY A 196 -3.10 6.01 -6.45
N VAL A 197 -2.28 4.97 -6.34
CA VAL A 197 -2.57 3.64 -6.90
C VAL A 197 -2.44 2.58 -5.81
N ALA A 198 -3.42 1.69 -5.71
CA ALA A 198 -3.36 0.50 -4.87
C ALA A 198 -3.78 -0.73 -5.68
N VAL A 199 -3.02 -1.82 -5.55
CA VAL A 199 -3.22 -3.07 -6.30
C VAL A 199 -3.11 -4.27 -5.37
N ALA A 200 -3.87 -5.33 -5.65
CA ALA A 200 -3.78 -6.59 -4.93
C ALA A 200 -4.05 -7.79 -5.84
N ALA A 201 -3.43 -8.89 -5.48
CA ALA A 201 -3.65 -10.21 -6.07
C ALA A 201 -3.74 -11.25 -4.95
N GLU A 202 -4.81 -12.02 -4.94
CA GLU A 202 -4.95 -13.22 -4.12
C GLU A 202 -4.77 -14.44 -5.01
N ALA A 203 -3.70 -15.18 -4.75
CA ALA A 203 -3.20 -16.27 -5.60
C ALA A 203 -2.85 -17.50 -4.74
N ALA A 204 -2.46 -18.60 -5.38
CA ALA A 204 -2.01 -19.80 -4.65
C ALA A 204 -0.65 -19.58 -3.96
N THR A 205 0.25 -18.78 -4.55
CA THR A 205 1.61 -18.55 -4.03
C THR A 205 1.99 -17.06 -4.11
N PHE A 206 3.05 -16.70 -3.38
CA PHE A 206 3.66 -15.38 -3.47
C PHE A 206 4.09 -15.04 -4.91
N ASP A 207 4.81 -15.95 -5.56
CA ASP A 207 5.36 -15.70 -6.91
C ASP A 207 4.25 -15.51 -7.96
N THR A 208 3.18 -16.30 -7.85
CA THR A 208 1.99 -16.13 -8.70
C THR A 208 1.33 -14.78 -8.45
N GLY A 209 1.22 -14.35 -7.19
CA GLY A 209 0.69 -13.04 -6.82
C GLY A 209 1.54 -11.89 -7.35
N VAL A 210 2.87 -11.99 -7.24
CA VAL A 210 3.82 -11.01 -7.80
C VAL A 210 3.69 -10.93 -9.32
N SER A 211 3.61 -12.07 -10.01
CA SER A 211 3.43 -12.11 -11.46
C SER A 211 2.13 -11.43 -11.89
N ALA A 212 1.04 -11.66 -11.16
CA ALA A 212 -0.23 -10.99 -11.41
C ALA A 212 -0.13 -9.47 -11.18
N LEU A 213 0.56 -9.03 -10.11
CA LEU A 213 0.76 -7.59 -9.87
C LEU A 213 1.68 -6.93 -10.90
N ASN A 214 2.66 -7.64 -11.46
CA ASN A 214 3.45 -7.14 -12.58
C ASN A 214 2.57 -6.87 -13.80
N ALA A 215 1.66 -7.80 -14.13
CA ALA A 215 0.71 -7.63 -15.24
C ALA A 215 -0.27 -6.46 -14.99
N VAL A 216 -0.77 -6.33 -13.76
CA VAL A 216 -1.63 -5.19 -13.36
C VAL A 216 -0.88 -3.86 -13.48
N ALA A 217 0.39 -3.80 -13.04
CA ALA A 217 1.20 -2.60 -13.14
C ALA A 217 1.47 -2.23 -14.60
N GLU A 218 1.78 -3.20 -15.47
CA GLU A 218 1.94 -2.97 -16.91
C GLU A 218 0.66 -2.36 -17.51
N TRP A 219 -0.48 -3.01 -17.28
CA TRP A 219 -1.79 -2.55 -17.74
C TRP A 219 -2.12 -1.13 -17.27
N LEU A 220 -1.84 -0.79 -16.00
CA LEU A 220 -2.06 0.54 -15.44
C LEU A 220 -1.19 1.60 -16.12
N PHE A 221 0.12 1.31 -16.30
CA PHE A 221 1.07 2.29 -16.83
C PHE A 221 0.81 2.61 -18.32
N GLU A 222 0.27 1.70 -19.07
CA GLU A 222 -0.21 1.99 -20.43
C GLU A 222 -1.37 2.99 -20.46
N ARG A 223 -2.07 3.18 -19.32
CA ARG A 223 -3.30 3.96 -19.19
C ARG A 223 -3.21 5.17 -18.28
N VAL A 224 -2.11 5.32 -17.54
CA VAL A 224 -1.86 6.51 -16.68
C VAL A 224 -2.10 7.84 -17.39
N PRO A 225 -1.64 8.06 -18.65
CA PRO A 225 -1.91 9.32 -19.34
C PRO A 225 -3.40 9.63 -19.52
N GLN A 226 -4.23 8.60 -19.70
CA GLN A 226 -5.68 8.75 -19.83
C GLN A 226 -6.38 8.96 -18.49
N LEU A 227 -5.85 8.33 -17.42
CA LEU A 227 -6.37 8.45 -16.07
C LEU A 227 -6.06 9.81 -15.44
N ALA A 228 -4.90 10.39 -15.76
CA ALA A 228 -4.46 11.69 -15.25
C ALA A 228 -5.16 12.89 -15.92
N GLN A 229 -5.89 12.70 -17.01
CA GLN A 229 -6.61 13.74 -17.76
C GLN A 229 -8.09 13.86 -17.38
N GLN A 230 -8.59 13.04 -16.47
CA GLN A 230 -9.99 13.06 -15.98
C GLN A 230 -10.14 13.88 -14.70
#